data_265bc229e2041ec25f5293855ec562e3
#
_entry.id   265bc229e2041ec25f5293855ec562e3
#
_cell.length_a   1.000
_cell.length_b   1.000
_cell.length_c   1.000
_cell.angle_alpha   90.00
_cell.angle_beta   90.00
_cell.angle_gamma   90.00
#
_symmetry.space_group_name_H-M   'P 1'
#
loop_
_entity.id
_entity.type
_entity.pdbx_description
1 polymer ?
#
loop_
_entity_poly.entity_id
_entity_poly.type
_entity_poly.pdbx_seq_one_letter_code
_entity_poly.pdbx_strand_id
1 'polypeptide(L)'
;IKIDAQKNEWSFTGNAETCISADDSKTKIFVIPTDEELVMTEDAFALMQGTYDIHTHFTYSFQSPDYVNKAREEGLKSDLVKRPNIAKVIARPPKK
;
A
#
# COMPACT_ATOMS: atom_id res chain seq x y z
N ILE A 1 15.59 -13.42 -10.68
CA ILE A 1 14.79 -12.91 -9.55
C ILE A 1 15.34 -13.52 -8.27
N LYS A 2 15.72 -12.68 -7.33
CA LYS A 2 16.21 -13.13 -6.04
C LYS A 2 15.47 -12.43 -4.91
N ILE A 3 14.91 -13.21 -4.00
CA ILE A 3 14.28 -12.71 -2.79
C ILE A 3 15.32 -12.71 -1.67
N ASP A 4 15.41 -11.59 -0.94
CA ASP A 4 16.20 -11.53 0.28
C ASP A 4 15.34 -12.06 1.43
N ALA A 5 15.74 -13.18 2.01
CA ALA A 5 14.96 -13.85 3.05
C ALA A 5 14.75 -12.97 4.29
N GLN A 6 15.74 -12.16 4.65
CA GLN A 6 15.62 -11.26 5.79
C GLN A 6 14.68 -10.10 5.51
N LYS A 7 14.79 -9.50 4.32
CA LYS A 7 13.85 -8.45 3.89
C LYS A 7 12.41 -8.98 3.85
N ASN A 8 12.25 -10.22 3.40
CA ASN A 8 10.94 -10.86 3.37
C ASN A 8 10.35 -11.00 4.78
N GLU A 9 11.16 -11.39 5.76
CA GLU A 9 10.70 -11.43 7.16
C GLU A 9 10.33 -10.05 7.68
N TRP A 10 11.12 -9.04 7.35
CA TRP A 10 10.87 -7.66 7.79
C TRP A 10 9.64 -7.04 7.15
N SER A 11 9.16 -7.59 6.02
CA SER A 11 8.02 -7.04 5.28
C SER A 11 6.65 -7.39 5.88
N PHE A 12 6.61 -7.96 7.06
CA PHE A 12 5.37 -8.40 7.70
C PHE A 12 4.56 -7.21 8.22
N THR A 13 3.91 -6.52 7.32
CA THR A 13 3.00 -5.42 7.62
C THR A 13 1.92 -5.34 6.54
N GLY A 14 0.70 -5.02 6.92
CA GLY A 14 -0.39 -4.70 5.99
C GLY A 14 -0.56 -3.20 5.76
N ASN A 15 0.36 -2.37 6.27
CA ASN A 15 0.19 -0.91 6.34
C ASN A 15 1.18 -0.14 5.46
N ALA A 16 2.05 -0.81 4.74
CA ALA A 16 2.99 -0.18 3.82
C ALA A 16 3.43 -1.14 2.73
N GLU A 17 3.80 -0.59 1.60
CA GLU A 17 4.45 -1.33 0.53
C GLU A 17 5.91 -1.57 0.90
N THR A 18 6.39 -2.78 0.63
CA THR A 18 7.76 -3.17 0.96
C THR A 18 8.46 -3.76 -0.24
N CYS A 19 9.78 -3.59 -0.29
CA CYS A 19 10.64 -4.18 -1.31
C CYS A 19 11.46 -5.29 -0.69
N ILE A 20 11.33 -6.51 -1.19
CA ILE A 20 11.95 -7.71 -0.63
C ILE A 20 12.98 -8.35 -1.54
N SER A 21 13.31 -7.70 -2.65
CA SER A 21 14.34 -8.23 -3.56
C SER A 21 15.73 -8.08 -2.95
N ALA A 22 16.58 -9.05 -3.24
CA ALA A 22 18.00 -8.95 -2.93
C ALA A 22 18.64 -7.81 -3.72
N ASP A 23 19.69 -7.21 -3.18
CA ASP A 23 20.35 -6.04 -3.80
C ASP A 23 20.92 -6.36 -5.19
N ASP A 24 21.33 -7.60 -5.41
CA ASP A 24 21.85 -8.05 -6.70
C ASP A 24 20.78 -8.63 -7.63
N SER A 25 19.51 -8.56 -7.26
CA SER A 25 18.42 -8.99 -8.12
C SER A 25 18.22 -8.00 -9.28
N LYS A 26 18.13 -8.52 -10.48
CA LYS A 26 17.84 -7.69 -11.67
C LYS A 26 16.40 -7.22 -11.70
N THR A 27 15.51 -7.94 -11.05
CA THR A 27 14.09 -7.61 -10.97
C THR A 27 13.74 -7.23 -9.54
N LYS A 28 13.04 -6.11 -9.37
CA LYS A 28 12.56 -5.71 -8.06
C LYS A 28 11.28 -6.45 -7.70
N ILE A 29 11.16 -6.82 -6.44
CA ILE A 29 10.01 -7.57 -5.92
C ILE A 29 9.39 -6.75 -4.79
N PHE A 30 8.12 -6.41 -4.96
CA PHE A 30 7.37 -5.62 -3.98
C PHE A 30 6.26 -6.45 -3.36
N VAL A 31 5.98 -6.20 -2.09
CA VAL A 31 4.77 -6.68 -1.42
C VAL A 31 3.88 -5.45 -1.23
N ILE A 32 2.72 -5.47 -1.86
CA ILE A 32 1.81 -4.33 -1.90
C ILE A 32 0.47 -4.72 -1.27
N PRO A 33 0.13 -4.16 -0.10
CA PRO A 33 -1.20 -4.36 0.48
C PRO A 33 -2.25 -3.69 -0.42
N THR A 34 -3.36 -4.38 -0.61
CA THR A 34 -4.47 -3.86 -1.41
C THR A 34 -5.58 -3.32 -0.50
N ASP A 35 -6.50 -2.54 -1.07
CA ASP A 35 -7.65 -2.01 -0.35
C ASP A 35 -8.92 -2.16 -1.19
N GLU A 36 -9.30 -3.40 -1.40
CA GLU A 36 -10.48 -3.75 -2.19
C GLU A 36 -11.77 -3.29 -1.51
N GLU A 37 -11.79 -3.28 -0.18
CA GLU A 37 -12.95 -2.84 0.60
C GLU A 37 -13.29 -1.39 0.35
N LEU A 38 -12.28 -0.53 0.22
CA LEU A 38 -12.48 0.88 -0.07
C LEU A 38 -13.13 1.07 -1.44
N VAL A 39 -12.66 0.34 -2.46
CA VAL A 39 -13.24 0.39 -3.80
C VAL A 39 -14.72 -0.03 -3.75
N MET A 40 -15.02 -1.14 -3.09
CA MET A 40 -16.40 -1.63 -2.96
C MET A 40 -17.30 -0.63 -2.22
N THR A 41 -16.79 -0.01 -1.17
CA THR A 41 -17.53 0.96 -0.39
C THR A 41 -17.84 2.20 -1.22
N GLU A 42 -16.88 2.73 -1.95
CA GLU A 42 -17.09 3.91 -2.78
C GLU A 42 -18.02 3.62 -3.95
N ASP A 43 -17.93 2.44 -4.56
CA ASP A 43 -18.86 2.02 -5.61
C ASP A 43 -20.30 1.93 -5.08
N ALA A 44 -20.48 1.30 -3.93
CA ALA A 44 -21.81 1.16 -3.32
C ALA A 44 -22.41 2.51 -2.94
N PHE A 45 -21.60 3.40 -2.38
CA PHE A 45 -22.05 4.75 -2.03
C PHE A 45 -22.45 5.53 -3.28
N ALA A 46 -21.65 5.47 -4.35
CA ALA A 46 -21.95 6.16 -5.60
C ALA A 46 -23.22 5.60 -6.25
N LEU A 47 -23.47 4.31 -6.19
CA LEU A 47 -24.70 3.70 -6.67
C LEU A 47 -25.92 4.22 -5.90
N MET A 48 -25.81 4.34 -4.58
CA MET A 48 -26.89 4.88 -3.74
C MET A 48 -27.18 6.36 -4.05
N GLN A 49 -26.14 7.12 -4.40
CA GLN A 49 -26.27 8.54 -4.74
C GLN A 49 -26.65 8.78 -6.21
N GLY A 50 -26.66 7.73 -7.03
CA GLY A 50 -26.91 7.86 -8.46
C GLY A 50 -25.78 8.50 -9.25
N THR A 51 -24.56 8.49 -8.69
CA THR A 51 -23.37 9.11 -9.30
C THR A 51 -22.35 8.11 -9.83
N TYR A 52 -22.65 6.82 -9.71
CA TYR A 52 -21.72 5.78 -10.15
C TYR A 52 -21.57 5.79 -11.68
N ASP A 53 -20.34 5.61 -12.10
CA ASP A 53 -19.99 5.33 -13.50
C ASP A 53 -19.08 4.09 -13.52
N ILE A 54 -18.76 3.59 -14.70
CA ILE A 54 -17.81 2.46 -14.80
C ILE A 54 -16.46 2.88 -14.20
N HIS A 55 -15.75 1.90 -13.62
CA HIS A 55 -14.53 2.20 -12.85
C HIS A 55 -13.44 2.94 -13.64
N THR A 56 -13.44 2.86 -14.97
CA THR A 56 -12.49 3.58 -15.82
C THR A 56 -12.81 5.07 -15.94
N HIS A 57 -14.04 5.48 -15.64
CA HIS A 57 -14.48 6.87 -15.67
C HIS A 57 -14.74 7.44 -14.27
N PHE A 58 -15.02 6.57 -13.31
CA PHE A 58 -15.29 6.99 -11.94
C PHE A 58 -13.99 7.40 -11.25
N THR A 59 -14.03 8.52 -10.52
CA THR A 59 -12.87 8.99 -9.75
C THR A 59 -13.00 8.55 -8.30
N TYR A 60 -12.09 7.69 -7.88
CA TYR A 60 -12.02 7.23 -6.49
C TYR A 60 -11.23 8.22 -5.63
N SER A 61 -11.52 8.23 -4.34
CA SER A 61 -10.86 9.13 -3.40
C SER A 61 -9.33 8.97 -3.39
N PHE A 62 -8.86 7.73 -3.51
CA PHE A 62 -7.42 7.42 -3.48
C PHE A 62 -6.67 7.85 -4.75
N GLN A 63 -7.36 8.31 -5.80
CA GLN A 63 -6.74 8.85 -7.00
C GLN A 63 -6.29 10.30 -6.82
N SER A 64 -6.78 10.97 -5.78
CA SER A 64 -6.35 12.33 -5.47
C SER A 64 -4.88 12.34 -5.03
N PRO A 65 -4.06 13.29 -5.53
CA PRO A 65 -2.67 13.40 -5.06
C PRO A 65 -2.54 13.75 -3.58
N ASP A 66 -3.60 14.29 -2.97
CA ASP A 66 -3.63 14.63 -1.55
C ASP A 66 -4.20 13.52 -0.68
N TYR A 67 -4.55 12.38 -1.27
CA TYR A 67 -5.13 11.28 -0.53
C TYR A 67 -4.15 10.70 0.48
N VAL A 68 -4.64 10.52 1.70
CA VAL A 68 -3.89 9.90 2.79
C VAL A 68 -4.78 8.86 3.46
N ASN A 69 -4.29 7.64 3.60
CA ASN A 69 -4.97 6.60 4.37
C ASN A 69 -4.51 6.69 5.82
N LYS A 70 -5.29 7.39 6.63
CA LYS A 70 -4.94 7.62 8.05
C LYS A 70 -4.86 6.33 8.86
N ALA A 71 -5.73 5.38 8.58
CA ALA A 71 -5.72 4.10 9.30
C ALA A 71 -4.41 3.35 9.04
N ARG A 72 -3.92 3.36 7.80
CA ARG A 72 -2.64 2.74 7.46
C ARG A 72 -1.47 3.48 8.09
N GLU A 73 -1.50 4.80 8.12
CA GLU A 73 -0.44 5.57 8.76
C GLU A 73 -0.31 5.25 10.24
N GLU A 74 -1.44 5.21 10.95
CA GLU A 74 -1.45 4.87 12.37
C GLU A 74 -1.05 3.40 12.60
N GLY A 75 -1.55 2.50 11.77
CA GLY A 75 -1.17 1.09 11.81
C GLY A 75 0.31 0.90 11.58
N LEU A 76 0.89 1.63 10.65
CA LEU A 76 2.33 1.57 10.39
C LEU A 76 3.15 2.08 11.57
N LYS A 77 2.73 3.16 12.21
CA LYS A 77 3.40 3.65 13.43
C LYS A 77 3.44 2.59 14.51
N SER A 78 2.31 1.90 14.72
CA SER A 78 2.24 0.79 15.68
C SER A 78 3.14 -0.36 15.27
N ASP A 79 3.14 -0.74 13.99
CA ASP A 79 3.98 -1.81 13.47
C ASP A 79 5.46 -1.50 13.63
N LEU A 80 5.86 -0.25 13.40
CA LEU A 80 7.26 0.18 13.52
C LEU A 80 7.75 0.13 14.98
N VAL A 81 6.87 0.35 15.94
CA VAL A 81 7.20 0.20 17.36
C VAL A 81 7.44 -1.27 17.69
N LYS A 82 6.59 -2.16 17.20
CA LYS A 82 6.70 -3.61 17.45
C LYS A 82 7.82 -4.27 16.64
N ARG A 83 8.04 -3.79 15.43
CA ARG A 83 8.98 -4.37 14.45
C ARG A 83 9.75 -3.27 13.74
N PRO A 84 10.78 -2.70 14.37
CA PRO A 84 11.52 -1.56 13.80
C PRO A 84 12.18 -1.85 12.45
N ASN A 85 12.50 -3.11 12.17
CA ASN A 85 13.14 -3.51 10.93
C ASN A 85 12.26 -3.30 9.68
N ILE A 86 10.95 -3.12 9.84
CA ILE A 86 10.05 -2.77 8.74
C ILE A 86 10.54 -1.51 8.02
N ALA A 87 11.08 -0.54 8.76
CA ALA A 87 11.59 0.69 8.18
C ALA A 87 12.69 0.46 7.13
N LYS A 88 13.41 -0.65 7.22
CA LYS A 88 14.51 -0.98 6.30
C LYS A 88 14.03 -1.49 4.94
N VAL A 89 12.78 -1.92 4.85
CA VAL A 89 12.22 -2.51 3.62
C VAL A 89 11.07 -1.71 3.02
N ILE A 90 10.64 -0.64 3.65
CA ILE A 90 9.55 0.19 3.12
C ILE A 90 9.96 0.75 1.77
N ALA A 91 9.10 0.52 0.76
CA ALA A 91 9.23 1.09 -0.56
C ALA A 91 8.41 2.38 -0.60
N ARG A 92 9.07 3.51 -0.81
CA ARG A 92 8.40 4.80 -0.94
C ARG A 92 8.87 5.50 -2.20
N PRO A 93 7.98 6.23 -2.89
CA PRO A 93 8.42 7.08 -3.98
C PRO A 93 9.36 8.16 -3.41
N PRO A 94 10.34 8.62 -4.21
CA PRO A 94 11.21 9.70 -3.77
C PRO A 94 10.39 10.94 -3.47
N LYS A 95 10.73 11.63 -2.41
CA LYS A 95 10.09 12.89 -2.06
C LYS A 95 10.47 13.93 -3.09
N LYS A 96 9.46 14.62 -3.56
CA LYS A 96 9.66 15.74 -4.46
C LYS A 96 10.09 16.98 -3.69
#